data_3293a6901e3e355f954b5459113f11d3
#
_entry.id   3293a6901e3e355f954b5459113f11d3
#
_cell.length_a   1.000
_cell.length_b   1.000
_cell.length_c   1.000
_cell.angle_alpha   90.00
_cell.angle_beta   90.00
_cell.angle_gamma   90.00
#
_symmetry.space_group_name_H-M   'P 1'
#
loop_
_entity.id
_entity.type
_entity.pdbx_description
1 polymer ?
#
loop_
_entity_poly.entity_id
_entity_poly.type
_entity_poly.pdbx_seq_one_letter_code
_entity_poly.pdbx_strand_id
1 'polypeptide(L)'
;MTAPPVGVVLYGPPATGKSTITAAMHRRDPRFRLLPKLKVGAGRAEGYEFVTAERLDELRRASRLLLETHRYGNVYAVDRQHIEDMTAAGQVPVAHMGNIADLRRLVGRAPDAWLRVLLWVPREVTEQRSQGRGDADTAQRLKAWDETLADLTANTDDGFFHLRIDTDRLDVETAAREITQAFLVLTKAVSPAPRQPDNLAVRREG
;
A
#
# COMPACT_ATOMS: atom_id res chain seq x y z
N MET A 1 -6.19 18.54 13.34
CA MET A 1 -6.35 17.12 13.78
C MET A 1 -6.12 16.27 12.54
N THR A 2 -5.04 15.50 12.51
CA THR A 2 -4.77 14.54 11.44
C THR A 2 -5.77 13.38 11.53
N ALA A 3 -6.33 12.98 10.38
CA ALA A 3 -7.24 11.84 10.31
C ALA A 3 -6.47 10.54 10.67
N PRO A 4 -7.13 9.53 11.27
CA PRO A 4 -6.49 8.25 11.55
C PRO A 4 -5.99 7.60 10.25
N PRO A 5 -4.89 6.82 10.29
CA PRO A 5 -4.35 6.16 9.10
C PRO A 5 -5.38 5.23 8.47
N VAL A 6 -5.52 5.36 7.17
CA VAL A 6 -6.48 4.61 6.35
C VAL A 6 -5.91 3.26 5.96
N GLY A 7 -4.61 3.19 5.60
CA GLY A 7 -4.03 1.96 5.08
C GLY A 7 -2.51 1.96 4.98
N VAL A 8 -1.99 0.94 4.31
CA VAL A 8 -0.56 0.72 4.09
C VAL A 8 -0.26 0.73 2.58
N VAL A 9 0.79 1.44 2.18
CA VAL A 9 1.34 1.35 0.83
C VAL A 9 2.64 0.58 0.87
N LEU A 10 2.73 -0.52 0.14
CA LEU A 10 3.96 -1.26 -0.11
C LEU A 10 4.51 -0.87 -1.49
N TYR A 11 5.60 -0.14 -1.50
CA TYR A 11 6.34 0.24 -2.71
C TYR A 11 7.62 -0.59 -2.82
N GLY A 12 8.06 -0.87 -4.02
CA GLY A 12 9.33 -1.54 -4.28
C GLY A 12 9.36 -2.30 -5.59
N PRO A 13 10.56 -2.71 -6.06
CA PRO A 13 10.75 -3.42 -7.31
C PRO A 13 10.05 -4.78 -7.35
N PRO A 14 10.01 -5.45 -8.50
CA PRO A 14 9.58 -6.84 -8.58
C PRO A 14 10.36 -7.74 -7.63
N ALA A 15 9.77 -8.87 -7.24
CA ALA A 15 10.37 -9.89 -6.37
C ALA A 15 10.73 -9.45 -4.94
N THR A 16 10.33 -8.27 -4.47
CA THR A 16 10.47 -7.85 -3.06
C THR A 16 9.52 -8.53 -2.09
N GLY A 17 8.63 -9.40 -2.55
CA GLY A 17 7.73 -10.16 -1.68
C GLY A 17 6.46 -9.42 -1.25
N LYS A 18 6.04 -8.32 -1.92
CA LYS A 18 4.83 -7.56 -1.58
C LYS A 18 3.61 -8.44 -1.29
N SER A 19 3.28 -9.36 -2.19
CA SER A 19 2.12 -10.27 -2.02
C SER A 19 2.29 -11.23 -0.86
N THR A 20 3.49 -11.80 -0.69
CA THR A 20 3.80 -12.74 0.41
C THR A 20 3.73 -12.05 1.77
N ILE A 21 4.28 -10.83 1.87
CA ILE A 21 4.23 -10.02 3.09
C ILE A 21 2.79 -9.60 3.38
N THR A 22 2.01 -9.18 2.38
CA THR A 22 0.57 -8.88 2.56
C THR A 22 -0.20 -10.07 3.09
N ALA A 23 0.05 -11.27 2.57
CA ALA A 23 -0.58 -12.50 3.08
C ALA A 23 -0.15 -12.80 4.52
N ALA A 24 1.11 -12.56 4.89
CA ALA A 24 1.58 -12.71 6.27
C ALA A 24 0.96 -11.67 7.20
N MET A 25 0.83 -10.41 6.77
CA MET A 25 0.12 -9.38 7.53
C MET A 25 -1.33 -9.80 7.79
N HIS A 26 -2.02 -10.34 6.77
CA HIS A 26 -3.40 -10.82 6.91
C HIS A 26 -3.53 -12.00 7.89
N ARG A 27 -2.58 -12.95 7.86
CA ARG A 27 -2.58 -14.05 8.85
C ARG A 27 -2.41 -13.57 10.28
N ARG A 28 -1.63 -12.52 10.49
CA ARG A 28 -1.38 -11.93 11.82
C ARG A 28 -2.56 -11.10 12.31
N ASP A 29 -3.16 -10.35 11.42
CA ASP A 29 -4.31 -9.51 11.69
C ASP A 29 -5.21 -9.48 10.45
N PRO A 30 -6.37 -10.17 10.48
CA PRO A 30 -7.27 -10.29 9.33
C PRO A 30 -7.83 -8.96 8.81
N ARG A 31 -7.65 -7.88 9.53
CA ARG A 31 -8.04 -6.54 9.05
C ARG A 31 -7.19 -6.09 7.87
N PHE A 32 -5.90 -6.46 7.82
CA PHE A 32 -5.04 -6.10 6.69
C PHE A 32 -5.40 -6.93 5.46
N ARG A 33 -5.88 -6.26 4.42
CA ARG A 33 -6.28 -6.90 3.16
C ARG A 33 -5.72 -6.18 1.96
N LEU A 34 -5.34 -6.95 0.94
CA LEU A 34 -4.92 -6.39 -0.33
C LEU A 34 -6.05 -5.52 -0.91
N LEU A 35 -5.71 -4.27 -1.23
CA LEU A 35 -6.60 -3.38 -1.97
C LEU A 35 -6.68 -3.88 -3.43
N PRO A 36 -7.85 -4.34 -3.91
CA PRO A 36 -7.99 -4.77 -5.29
C PRO A 36 -7.83 -3.57 -6.23
N LYS A 37 -7.16 -3.80 -7.37
CA LYS A 37 -7.13 -2.84 -8.47
C LYS A 37 -8.06 -3.27 -9.56
N LEU A 38 -8.79 -2.33 -10.12
CA LEU A 38 -9.53 -2.55 -11.36
C LEU A 38 -8.55 -2.80 -12.50
N LYS A 39 -8.91 -3.71 -13.41
CA LYS A 39 -8.08 -4.04 -14.57
C LYS A 39 -8.93 -4.20 -15.82
N VAL A 40 -8.57 -3.45 -16.87
CA VAL A 40 -9.03 -3.67 -18.23
C VAL A 40 -7.89 -4.31 -19.00
N GLY A 41 -8.15 -5.47 -19.64
CA GLY A 41 -7.15 -6.22 -20.39
C GLY A 41 -7.13 -7.70 -20.06
N ALA A 42 -5.96 -8.34 -20.12
CA ALA A 42 -5.80 -9.77 -19.95
C ALA A 42 -4.68 -10.14 -18.96
N GLY A 43 -4.49 -11.45 -18.74
CA GLY A 43 -3.41 -12.01 -17.92
C GLY A 43 -3.82 -12.22 -16.45
N ARG A 44 -2.88 -12.10 -15.51
CA ARG A 44 -3.06 -12.44 -14.10
C ARG A 44 -4.30 -11.80 -13.46
N ALA A 45 -5.07 -12.61 -12.75
CA ALA A 45 -6.29 -12.18 -12.05
C ALA A 45 -6.04 -11.85 -10.56
N GLU A 46 -5.06 -12.50 -9.92
CA GLU A 46 -4.83 -12.34 -8.48
C GLU A 46 -4.50 -10.88 -8.10
N GLY A 47 -5.32 -10.30 -7.23
CA GLY A 47 -5.21 -8.90 -6.79
C GLY A 47 -5.84 -7.89 -7.74
N TYR A 48 -6.58 -8.36 -8.75
CA TYR A 48 -7.28 -7.52 -9.72
C TYR A 48 -8.75 -7.90 -9.83
N GLU A 49 -9.59 -6.88 -9.99
CA GLU A 49 -10.98 -7.00 -10.42
C GLU A 49 -11.05 -6.62 -11.90
N PHE A 50 -11.40 -7.59 -12.76
CA PHE A 50 -11.54 -7.32 -14.18
C PHE A 50 -12.83 -6.57 -14.44
N VAL A 51 -12.70 -5.45 -15.16
CA VAL A 51 -13.82 -4.62 -15.59
C VAL A 51 -13.73 -4.36 -17.09
N THR A 52 -14.84 -3.96 -17.70
CA THR A 52 -14.85 -3.52 -19.10
C THR A 52 -14.32 -2.08 -19.22
N ALA A 53 -13.94 -1.69 -20.44
CA ALA A 53 -13.52 -0.32 -20.72
C ALA A 53 -14.68 0.67 -20.45
N GLU A 54 -15.92 0.30 -20.80
CA GLU A 54 -17.12 1.10 -20.56
C GLU A 54 -17.35 1.34 -19.07
N ARG A 55 -17.14 0.28 -18.24
CA ARG A 55 -17.24 0.40 -16.77
C ARG A 55 -16.19 1.33 -16.22
N LEU A 56 -14.96 1.24 -16.71
CA LEU A 56 -13.87 2.15 -16.28
C LEU A 56 -14.19 3.60 -16.66
N ASP A 57 -14.78 3.84 -17.84
CA ASP A 57 -15.21 5.16 -18.30
C ASP A 57 -16.35 5.74 -17.45
N GLU A 58 -17.30 4.91 -17.00
CA GLU A 58 -18.33 5.33 -16.05
C GLU A 58 -17.70 5.80 -14.72
N LEU A 59 -16.79 5.01 -14.17
CA LEU A 59 -16.11 5.34 -12.91
C LEU A 59 -15.27 6.63 -13.03
N ARG A 60 -14.62 6.83 -14.18
CA ARG A 60 -13.88 8.05 -14.48
C ARG A 60 -14.79 9.28 -14.53
N ARG A 61 -15.93 9.18 -15.24
CA ARG A 61 -16.94 10.27 -15.29
C ARG A 61 -17.54 10.59 -13.92
N ALA A 62 -17.68 9.55 -13.08
CA ALA A 62 -18.15 9.72 -11.70
C ALA A 62 -17.05 10.20 -10.72
N SER A 63 -15.84 10.51 -11.22
CA SER A 63 -14.68 10.95 -10.41
C SER A 63 -14.31 9.96 -9.27
N ARG A 64 -14.58 8.68 -9.48
CA ARG A 64 -14.28 7.61 -8.52
C ARG A 64 -12.84 7.12 -8.59
N LEU A 65 -12.17 7.27 -9.74
CA LEU A 65 -10.80 6.79 -9.92
C LEU A 65 -9.79 7.70 -9.22
N LEU A 66 -9.06 7.17 -8.26
CA LEU A 66 -7.97 7.87 -7.56
C LEU A 66 -6.70 7.91 -8.41
N LEU A 67 -6.46 6.82 -9.13
CA LEU A 67 -5.35 6.71 -10.08
C LEU A 67 -5.76 5.78 -11.22
N GLU A 68 -5.10 5.98 -12.36
CA GLU A 68 -5.19 5.14 -13.54
C GLU A 68 -3.79 5.03 -14.16
N THR A 69 -3.36 3.81 -14.49
CA THR A 69 -2.03 3.51 -15.01
C THR A 69 -2.15 2.60 -16.21
N HIS A 70 -1.54 2.99 -17.33
CA HIS A 70 -1.43 2.18 -18.54
C HIS A 70 -0.08 1.47 -18.54
N ARG A 71 -0.09 0.13 -18.50
CA ARG A 71 1.15 -0.67 -18.49
C ARG A 71 0.93 -2.04 -19.10
N TYR A 72 1.90 -2.50 -19.90
CA TYR A 72 1.87 -3.84 -20.54
C TYR A 72 0.58 -4.14 -21.32
N GLY A 73 0.05 -3.15 -22.03
CA GLY A 73 -1.20 -3.30 -22.80
C GLY A 73 -2.47 -3.40 -21.95
N ASN A 74 -2.38 -3.21 -20.64
CA ASN A 74 -3.52 -3.20 -19.73
C ASN A 74 -3.70 -1.81 -19.09
N VAL A 75 -4.92 -1.55 -18.62
CA VAL A 75 -5.23 -0.40 -17.77
C VAL A 75 -5.49 -0.88 -16.35
N TYR A 76 -4.86 -0.23 -15.39
CA TYR A 76 -5.04 -0.49 -13.96
C TYR A 76 -5.56 0.76 -13.30
N ALA A 77 -6.54 0.63 -12.42
CA ALA A 77 -7.07 1.76 -11.68
C ALA A 77 -7.38 1.41 -10.23
N VAL A 78 -7.46 2.43 -9.37
CA VAL A 78 -7.94 2.29 -7.99
C VAL A 78 -9.23 3.08 -7.85
N ASP A 79 -10.29 2.38 -7.49
CA ASP A 79 -11.58 2.97 -7.16
C ASP A 79 -11.57 3.44 -5.69
N ARG A 80 -11.94 4.69 -5.48
CA ARG A 80 -12.09 5.29 -4.15
C ARG A 80 -13.07 4.49 -3.29
N GLN A 81 -14.17 4.02 -3.87
CA GLN A 81 -15.20 3.28 -3.16
C GLN A 81 -14.67 2.00 -2.52
N HIS A 82 -13.72 1.30 -3.17
CA HIS A 82 -13.08 0.13 -2.54
C HIS A 82 -12.39 0.46 -1.23
N ILE A 83 -11.70 1.61 -1.17
CA ILE A 83 -11.03 2.04 0.08
C ILE A 83 -12.07 2.39 1.14
N GLU A 84 -13.12 3.12 0.75
CA GLU A 84 -14.21 3.53 1.64
C GLU A 84 -14.95 2.30 2.20
N ASP A 85 -15.29 1.33 1.35
CA ASP A 85 -15.99 0.09 1.75
C ASP A 85 -15.11 -0.77 2.67
N MET A 86 -13.83 -0.93 2.35
CA MET A 86 -12.87 -1.66 3.20
C MET A 86 -12.75 -0.99 4.58
N THR A 87 -12.62 0.33 4.60
CA THR A 87 -12.48 1.09 5.84
C THR A 87 -13.76 1.02 6.67
N ALA A 88 -14.93 1.16 6.05
CA ALA A 88 -16.23 1.02 6.72
C ALA A 88 -16.43 -0.38 7.31
N ALA A 89 -15.87 -1.42 6.67
CA ALA A 89 -15.84 -2.79 7.18
C ALA A 89 -14.76 -3.04 8.25
N GLY A 90 -14.05 -2.00 8.72
CA GLY A 90 -12.97 -2.11 9.72
C GLY A 90 -11.70 -2.78 9.16
N GLN A 91 -11.58 -2.87 7.84
CA GLN A 91 -10.39 -3.41 7.18
C GLN A 91 -9.33 -2.32 6.96
N VAL A 92 -8.09 -2.74 6.85
CA VAL A 92 -6.93 -1.89 6.54
C VAL A 92 -6.46 -2.23 5.12
N PRO A 93 -6.72 -1.37 4.13
CA PRO A 93 -6.29 -1.62 2.76
C PRO A 93 -4.77 -1.60 2.64
N VAL A 94 -4.21 -2.63 2.00
CA VAL A 94 -2.78 -2.73 1.67
C VAL A 94 -2.63 -2.55 0.16
N ALA A 95 -2.09 -1.42 -0.24
CA ALA A 95 -1.91 -1.08 -1.65
C ALA A 95 -0.50 -1.42 -2.13
N HIS A 96 -0.38 -2.10 -3.27
CA HIS A 96 0.92 -2.34 -3.93
C HIS A 96 1.16 -1.28 -4.98
N MET A 97 2.28 -0.55 -4.89
CA MET A 97 2.66 0.48 -5.85
C MET A 97 4.00 0.16 -6.51
N GLY A 98 4.13 0.53 -7.77
CA GLY A 98 5.32 0.29 -8.58
C GLY A 98 5.97 1.58 -9.12
N ASN A 99 5.37 2.75 -8.86
CA ASN A 99 5.94 4.06 -9.15
C ASN A 99 5.49 5.11 -8.15
N ILE A 100 6.30 6.13 -7.95
CA ILE A 100 6.09 7.20 -6.96
C ILE A 100 4.93 8.13 -7.36
N ALA A 101 4.74 8.36 -8.65
CA ALA A 101 3.66 9.22 -9.12
C ALA A 101 2.28 8.66 -8.74
N ASP A 102 2.07 7.35 -8.93
CA ASP A 102 0.82 6.69 -8.53
C ASP A 102 0.69 6.59 -7.02
N LEU A 103 1.80 6.37 -6.29
CA LEU A 103 1.80 6.41 -4.84
C LEU A 103 1.34 7.79 -4.34
N ARG A 104 1.91 8.87 -4.87
CA ARG A 104 1.51 10.25 -4.52
C ARG A 104 0.04 10.54 -4.85
N ARG A 105 -0.48 10.03 -5.96
CA ARG A 105 -1.91 10.15 -6.32
C ARG A 105 -2.80 9.39 -5.34
N LEU A 106 -2.41 8.16 -4.96
CA LEU A 106 -3.18 7.36 -4.01
C LEU A 106 -3.29 8.03 -2.65
N VAL A 107 -2.16 8.45 -2.08
CA VAL A 107 -2.17 9.09 -0.76
C VAL A 107 -2.79 10.50 -0.81
N GLY A 108 -2.77 11.13 -1.99
CA GLY A 108 -3.49 12.36 -2.33
C GLY A 108 -3.33 13.46 -1.30
N ARG A 109 -4.48 13.99 -0.84
CA ARG A 109 -4.55 15.12 0.10
C ARG A 109 -4.34 14.72 1.57
N ALA A 110 -4.22 13.43 1.87
CA ALA A 110 -4.03 12.90 3.22
C ALA A 110 -2.82 11.96 3.28
N PRO A 111 -1.59 12.44 2.99
CA PRO A 111 -0.40 11.59 2.94
C PRO A 111 -0.10 10.92 4.28
N ASP A 112 -0.43 11.59 5.40
CA ASP A 112 -0.21 11.06 6.75
C ASP A 112 -1.23 9.99 7.15
N ALA A 113 -2.31 9.83 6.36
CA ALA A 113 -3.28 8.76 6.53
C ALA A 113 -2.80 7.40 5.95
N TRP A 114 -1.58 7.33 5.40
CA TRP A 114 -1.03 6.12 4.82
C TRP A 114 0.35 5.81 5.39
N LEU A 115 0.52 4.61 5.94
CA LEU A 115 1.86 4.10 6.23
C LEU A 115 2.55 3.77 4.89
N ARG A 116 3.60 4.51 4.54
CA ARG A 116 4.38 4.30 3.32
C ARG A 116 5.60 3.44 3.65
N VAL A 117 5.66 2.26 3.05
CA VAL A 117 6.73 1.27 3.28
C VAL A 117 7.49 1.01 1.99
N LEU A 118 8.80 1.19 2.03
CA LEU A 118 9.72 0.77 0.98
C LEU A 118 10.18 -0.67 1.27
N LEU A 119 9.83 -1.60 0.39
CA LEU A 119 10.40 -2.94 0.37
C LEU A 119 11.54 -2.96 -0.65
N TRP A 120 12.71 -3.33 -0.23
CA TRP A 120 13.89 -3.32 -1.09
C TRP A 120 14.59 -4.66 -1.13
N VAL A 121 15.21 -4.95 -2.27
CA VAL A 121 16.18 -6.04 -2.46
C VAL A 121 17.25 -5.58 -3.45
N PRO A 122 18.49 -6.08 -3.36
CA PRO A 122 19.49 -5.93 -4.41
C PRO A 122 19.01 -6.49 -5.75
N ARG A 123 19.55 -5.97 -6.85
CA ARG A 123 19.18 -6.37 -8.20
C ARG A 123 19.43 -7.87 -8.45
N GLU A 124 20.54 -8.38 -7.94
CA GLU A 124 20.96 -9.77 -8.03
C GLU A 124 19.97 -10.71 -7.32
N VAL A 125 19.42 -10.28 -6.19
CA VAL A 125 18.39 -11.03 -5.47
C VAL A 125 17.08 -11.07 -6.25
N THR A 126 16.73 -9.99 -6.95
CA THR A 126 15.58 -9.98 -7.86
C THR A 126 15.75 -11.00 -8.98
N GLU A 127 16.94 -11.08 -9.56
CA GLU A 127 17.29 -12.05 -10.62
C GLU A 127 17.16 -13.49 -10.10
N GLN A 128 17.82 -13.80 -8.99
CA GLN A 128 17.79 -15.13 -8.36
C GLN A 128 16.36 -15.57 -8.01
N ARG A 129 15.57 -14.67 -7.42
CA ARG A 129 14.18 -14.97 -7.06
C ARG A 129 13.27 -15.16 -8.27
N SER A 130 13.54 -14.46 -9.38
CA SER A 130 12.82 -14.63 -10.63
C SER A 130 13.13 -15.96 -11.29
N GLN A 131 14.42 -16.29 -11.41
CA GLN A 131 14.89 -17.56 -11.97
C GLN A 131 14.40 -18.76 -11.13
N GLY A 132 14.50 -18.68 -9.81
CA GLY A 132 14.05 -19.73 -8.89
C GLY A 132 12.55 -20.04 -8.95
N ARG A 133 11.74 -19.10 -9.47
CA ARG A 133 10.30 -19.30 -9.72
C ARG A 133 9.99 -19.78 -11.13
N GLY A 134 11.00 -19.89 -12.01
CA GLY A 134 10.80 -20.21 -13.42
C GLY A 134 10.10 -19.09 -14.22
N ASP A 135 10.21 -17.85 -13.76
CA ASP A 135 9.60 -16.71 -14.45
C ASP A 135 10.25 -16.54 -15.85
N ALA A 136 9.46 -16.65 -16.91
CA ALA A 136 9.92 -16.46 -18.30
C ALA A 136 10.30 -15.00 -18.60
N ASP A 137 9.99 -14.06 -17.72
CA ASP A 137 10.11 -12.62 -17.89
C ASP A 137 11.19 -11.98 -17.01
N THR A 138 12.26 -12.72 -16.62
CA THR A 138 13.33 -12.23 -15.73
C THR A 138 13.96 -10.92 -16.26
N ALA A 139 14.23 -10.81 -17.54
CA ALA A 139 14.79 -9.59 -18.13
C ALA A 139 13.88 -8.37 -17.96
N GLN A 140 12.57 -8.56 -18.11
CA GLN A 140 11.57 -7.52 -17.87
C GLN A 140 11.52 -7.09 -16.40
N ARG A 141 11.71 -8.03 -15.47
CA ARG A 141 11.75 -7.74 -14.02
C ARG A 141 12.99 -6.98 -13.62
N LEU A 142 14.13 -7.29 -14.21
CA LEU A 142 15.36 -6.53 -13.99
C LEU A 142 15.24 -5.12 -14.54
N LYS A 143 14.67 -4.94 -15.73
CA LYS A 143 14.37 -3.62 -16.27
C LYS A 143 13.44 -2.84 -15.34
N ALA A 144 12.37 -3.47 -14.82
CA ALA A 144 11.47 -2.84 -13.88
C ALA A 144 12.13 -2.52 -12.52
N TRP A 145 13.17 -3.29 -12.13
CA TRP A 145 14.00 -2.96 -10.97
C TRP A 145 14.81 -1.70 -11.20
N ASP A 146 15.48 -1.60 -12.37
CA ASP A 146 16.27 -0.43 -12.76
C ASP A 146 15.39 0.83 -12.85
N GLU A 147 14.18 0.72 -13.44
CA GLU A 147 13.17 1.79 -13.47
C GLU A 147 12.72 2.21 -12.07
N THR A 148 12.54 1.24 -11.15
CA THR A 148 12.13 1.54 -9.76
C THR A 148 13.23 2.27 -8.99
N LEU A 149 14.51 1.90 -9.20
CA LEU A 149 15.64 2.61 -8.61
C LEU A 149 15.72 4.05 -9.10
N ALA A 150 15.61 4.25 -10.43
CA ALA A 150 15.63 5.58 -11.04
C ALA A 150 14.47 6.46 -10.53
N ASP A 151 13.25 5.89 -10.46
CA ASP A 151 12.05 6.57 -9.94
C ASP A 151 12.23 6.97 -8.46
N LEU A 152 12.74 6.06 -7.63
CA LEU A 152 13.02 6.30 -6.21
C LEU A 152 14.02 7.45 -6.04
N THR A 153 15.13 7.41 -6.78
CA THR A 153 16.20 8.41 -6.69
C THR A 153 15.73 9.80 -7.15
N ALA A 154 14.93 9.85 -8.22
CA ALA A 154 14.48 11.11 -8.80
C ALA A 154 13.31 11.76 -8.07
N ASN A 155 12.47 10.96 -7.37
CA ASN A 155 11.16 11.43 -6.91
C ASN A 155 10.94 11.29 -5.40
N THR A 156 11.96 10.92 -4.62
CA THR A 156 11.84 10.84 -3.16
C THR A 156 13.00 11.54 -2.47
N ASP A 157 12.74 12.07 -1.29
CA ASP A 157 13.67 12.65 -0.35
C ASP A 157 13.72 11.81 0.95
N ASP A 158 14.63 12.17 1.84
CA ASP A 158 14.71 11.57 3.16
C ASP A 158 13.39 11.77 3.91
N GLY A 159 12.84 10.68 4.45
CA GLY A 159 11.58 10.69 5.17
C GLY A 159 10.33 10.51 4.31
N PHE A 160 10.46 10.38 2.97
CA PHE A 160 9.29 10.06 2.13
C PHE A 160 8.62 8.74 2.53
N PHE A 161 9.40 7.71 2.86
CA PHE A 161 8.89 6.47 3.42
C PHE A 161 9.03 6.47 4.94
N HIS A 162 7.98 6.01 5.63
CA HIS A 162 7.99 5.88 7.09
C HIS A 162 8.79 4.67 7.56
N LEU A 163 8.93 3.65 6.70
CA LEU A 163 9.63 2.41 7.00
C LEU A 163 10.31 1.88 5.73
N ARG A 164 11.56 1.44 5.87
CA ARG A 164 12.29 0.67 4.85
C ARG A 164 12.58 -0.72 5.37
N ILE A 165 12.31 -1.73 4.55
CA ILE A 165 12.59 -3.14 4.85
C ILE A 165 13.41 -3.73 3.70
N ASP A 166 14.61 -4.20 4.02
CA ASP A 166 15.47 -4.95 3.11
C ASP A 166 15.09 -6.44 3.21
N THR A 167 14.29 -6.91 2.24
CA THR A 167 13.64 -8.24 2.28
C THR A 167 14.55 -9.40 1.89
N ASP A 168 15.82 -9.15 1.61
CA ASP A 168 16.90 -10.13 1.52
C ASP A 168 17.51 -10.46 2.88
N ARG A 169 17.32 -9.58 3.86
CA ARG A 169 17.88 -9.68 5.22
C ARG A 169 16.82 -10.02 6.28
N LEU A 170 15.56 -9.75 5.99
CA LEU A 170 14.46 -9.96 6.91
C LEU A 170 13.52 -11.04 6.36
N ASP A 171 13.11 -11.99 7.22
CA ASP A 171 12.10 -12.97 6.85
C ASP A 171 10.71 -12.34 6.75
N VAL A 172 9.81 -13.04 6.07
CA VAL A 172 8.46 -12.56 5.75
C VAL A 172 7.62 -12.26 7.00
N GLU A 173 7.71 -13.10 8.04
CA GLU A 173 6.90 -12.95 9.25
C GLU A 173 7.39 -11.77 10.09
N THR A 174 8.70 -11.57 10.15
CA THR A 174 9.32 -10.40 10.80
C THR A 174 8.96 -9.11 10.06
N ALA A 175 9.07 -9.09 8.74
CA ALA A 175 8.66 -7.94 7.92
C ALA A 175 7.18 -7.59 8.12
N ALA A 176 6.29 -8.59 8.09
CA ALA A 176 4.87 -8.39 8.34
C ALA A 176 4.60 -7.84 9.74
N ARG A 177 5.31 -8.33 10.76
CA ARG A 177 5.20 -7.83 12.14
C ARG A 177 5.60 -6.37 12.24
N GLU A 178 6.75 -6.00 11.68
CA GLU A 178 7.24 -4.61 11.72
C GLU A 178 6.28 -3.64 11.05
N ILE A 179 5.73 -4.02 9.88
CA ILE A 179 4.77 -3.18 9.16
C ILE A 179 3.47 -3.02 9.97
N THR A 180 2.94 -4.12 10.50
CA THR A 180 1.69 -4.05 11.28
C THR A 180 1.87 -3.24 12.55
N GLN A 181 3.01 -3.36 13.24
CA GLN A 181 3.33 -2.55 14.42
C GLN A 181 3.49 -1.07 14.08
N ALA A 182 4.21 -0.73 13.00
CA ALA A 182 4.38 0.65 12.57
C ALA A 182 3.01 1.30 12.24
N PHE A 183 2.11 0.57 11.59
CA PHE A 183 0.75 1.04 11.34
C PHE A 183 -0.02 1.32 12.64
N LEU A 184 0.05 0.41 13.61
CA LEU A 184 -0.64 0.57 14.90
C LEU A 184 -0.07 1.76 15.72
N VAL A 185 1.24 1.99 15.64
CA VAL A 185 1.87 3.17 16.28
C VAL A 185 1.36 4.46 15.62
N LEU A 186 1.32 4.52 14.29
CA LEU A 186 0.79 5.65 13.54
C LEU A 186 -0.68 5.92 13.92
N THR A 187 -1.49 4.87 14.08
CA THR A 187 -2.90 4.97 14.48
C THR A 187 -3.06 5.57 15.88
N LYS A 188 -2.23 5.13 16.83
CA LYS A 188 -2.29 5.63 18.22
C LYS A 188 -1.83 7.07 18.36
N ALA A 189 -0.84 7.50 17.58
CA ALA A 189 -0.34 8.87 17.61
C ALA A 189 -1.39 9.91 17.16
N VAL A 190 -2.39 9.46 16.38
CA VAL A 190 -3.46 10.32 15.85
C VAL A 190 -4.73 10.29 16.71
N SER A 191 -4.93 9.25 17.55
CA SER A 191 -6.08 9.19 18.46
C SER A 191 -5.88 10.17 19.62
N PRO A 192 -6.79 11.15 19.84
CA PRO A 192 -6.71 12.02 21.01
C PRO A 192 -6.83 11.19 22.30
N ALA A 193 -5.99 11.50 23.29
CA ALA A 193 -6.10 10.90 24.61
C ALA A 193 -7.54 11.04 25.12
N PRO A 194 -8.10 10.03 25.82
CA PRO A 194 -9.43 10.12 26.39
C PRO A 194 -9.50 11.36 27.28
N ARG A 195 -10.47 12.24 27.04
CA ARG A 195 -10.72 13.38 27.93
C ARG A 195 -10.98 12.82 29.32
N GLN A 196 -10.14 13.18 30.29
CA GLN A 196 -10.45 12.94 31.68
C GLN A 196 -11.80 13.61 31.97
N PRO A 197 -12.75 12.92 32.63
CA PRO A 197 -13.98 13.55 33.07
C PRO A 197 -13.64 14.72 34.00
N ASP A 198 -14.09 15.91 33.64
CA ASP A 198 -14.00 17.10 34.51
C ASP A 198 -14.59 16.74 35.88
N ASN A 199 -13.74 16.75 36.89
CA ASN A 199 -14.12 16.58 38.26
C ASN A 199 -14.84 17.83 38.71
N LEU A 200 -16.15 17.86 38.41
CA LEU A 200 -17.05 18.89 38.96
C LEU A 200 -17.06 18.75 40.50
N ALA A 201 -16.17 19.52 41.10
CA ALA A 201 -16.16 19.74 42.53
C ALA A 201 -17.53 20.37 42.92
N VAL A 202 -18.38 19.55 43.47
CA VAL A 202 -19.60 20.01 44.16
C VAL A 202 -19.16 20.86 45.34
N ARG A 203 -19.21 22.19 45.18
CA ARG A 203 -19.17 23.09 46.32
C ARG A 203 -20.46 22.88 47.08
N ARG A 204 -20.40 22.22 48.23
CA ARG A 204 -21.43 22.29 49.25
C ARG A 204 -21.22 23.60 49.98
N GLU A 205 -22.14 24.54 49.79
CA GLU A 205 -22.34 25.65 50.71
C GLU A 205 -23.04 25.12 51.94
N GLY A 206 -22.44 25.35 53.13
CA GLY A 206 -23.02 25.23 54.45
C GLY A 206 -23.29 26.62 54.98
#